data_00bb94149265a0b5beac053afd6801b7
#
_entry.id   00bb94149265a0b5beac053afd6801b7
#
_cell.length_a   1.000
_cell.length_b   1.000
_cell.length_c   1.000
_cell.angle_alpha   90.00
_cell.angle_beta   90.00
_cell.angle_gamma   90.00
#
_symmetry.space_group_name_H-M   'P 1'
#
loop_
_entity.id
_entity.type
_entity.pdbx_description
1 polymer ?
#
loop_
_entity_poly.entity_id
_entity_poly.type
_entity_poly.pdbx_seq_one_letter_code
_entity_poly.pdbx_strand_id
1 'polypeptide(L)'
;QDAFSYPFFQAVFDRKSRRVGLGMQVESEVLDYTSGYEPVPLTEIEEALLCIAGTGLTGLNLGDLDPARGMSTLVQWTTRTWPSSCSNHGTELFFTNDDGLYMLEMFDLVPEPGEVTTFSGKDLDVQVEGILAMYRRARRELSPGRAPLPTTLPGLFDFNQWNANKPGTTL
;
A
#
# COMPACT_ATOMS: atom_id res chain seq x y z
N GLN A 1 -6.88 10.33 -12.16
CA GLN A 1 -7.96 9.79 -13.02
C GLN A 1 -7.47 8.65 -13.90
N ASP A 2 -6.26 8.73 -14.46
CA ASP A 2 -5.75 7.74 -15.40
C ASP A 2 -5.53 6.34 -14.79
N ALA A 3 -5.14 6.27 -13.52
CA ALA A 3 -4.90 5.00 -12.84
C ALA A 3 -6.14 4.10 -12.74
N PHE A 4 -7.32 4.69 -12.58
CA PHE A 4 -8.58 3.93 -12.47
C PHE A 4 -9.15 3.48 -13.82
N SER A 5 -8.74 4.11 -14.91
CA SER A 5 -9.18 3.77 -16.27
C SER A 5 -8.17 2.90 -17.02
N TYR A 6 -6.99 2.65 -16.44
CA TYR A 6 -5.93 1.90 -17.11
C TYR A 6 -6.28 0.42 -17.22
N PRO A 7 -6.34 -0.15 -18.42
CA PRO A 7 -6.74 -1.55 -18.61
C PRO A 7 -5.76 -2.51 -17.93
N PHE A 8 -6.27 -3.51 -17.24
CA PHE A 8 -5.46 -4.47 -16.49
C PHE A 8 -4.37 -5.13 -17.34
N PHE A 9 -4.71 -5.61 -18.52
CA PHE A 9 -3.72 -6.25 -19.40
C PHE A 9 -2.66 -5.27 -19.90
N GLN A 10 -3.06 -4.03 -20.18
CA GLN A 10 -2.11 -2.99 -20.54
C GLN A 10 -1.12 -2.75 -19.38
N ALA A 11 -1.60 -2.65 -18.15
CA ALA A 11 -0.77 -2.50 -16.97
C ALA A 11 0.23 -3.66 -16.80
N VAL A 12 -0.18 -4.89 -17.09
CA VAL A 12 0.69 -6.06 -17.02
C VAL A 12 1.80 -6.01 -18.09
N PHE A 13 1.44 -5.67 -19.33
CA PHE A 13 2.39 -5.62 -20.44
C PHE A 13 3.32 -4.39 -20.40
N ASP A 14 2.83 -3.27 -19.92
CA ASP A 14 3.61 -2.04 -19.79
C ASP A 14 4.44 -2.00 -18.51
N ARG A 15 4.33 -3.03 -17.66
CA ARG A 15 5.09 -3.10 -16.41
C ARG A 15 6.58 -3.08 -16.69
N LYS A 16 7.20 -1.98 -16.31
CA LYS A 16 8.65 -1.82 -16.35
C LYS A 16 9.16 -1.55 -14.94
N SER A 17 10.15 -2.32 -14.51
CA SER A 17 10.87 -2.00 -13.28
C SER A 17 11.72 -0.75 -13.53
N ARG A 18 11.31 0.37 -12.98
CA ARG A 18 12.21 1.52 -12.85
C ARG A 18 12.92 1.40 -11.52
N ARG A 19 14.23 1.30 -11.57
CA ARG A 19 15.07 1.24 -10.36
C ARG A 19 15.47 2.62 -9.85
N VAL A 20 15.15 3.65 -10.61
CA VAL A 20 15.50 5.04 -10.31
C VAL A 20 14.23 5.88 -10.35
N GLY A 21 14.00 6.64 -9.29
CA GLY A 21 12.88 7.56 -9.15
C GLY A 21 13.29 9.02 -9.27
N LEU A 22 12.31 9.92 -9.23
CA LEU A 22 12.54 11.37 -9.19
C LEU A 22 13.26 11.73 -7.89
N GLY A 23 14.30 12.56 -7.99
CA GLY A 23 15.12 12.97 -6.85
C GLY A 23 16.06 11.91 -6.29
N MET A 24 16.07 10.70 -6.86
CA MET A 24 16.90 9.60 -6.39
C MET A 24 18.38 9.87 -6.63
N GLN A 25 19.20 9.56 -5.63
CA GLN A 25 20.65 9.49 -5.74
C GLN A 25 21.12 8.11 -5.35
N VAL A 26 22.02 7.54 -6.13
CA VAL A 26 22.73 6.31 -5.83
C VAL A 26 24.21 6.61 -5.93
N GLU A 27 24.91 6.49 -4.82
CA GLU A 27 26.36 6.67 -4.75
C GLU A 27 27.00 5.30 -4.58
N SER A 28 27.55 4.76 -5.63
CA SER A 28 28.30 3.50 -5.56
C SER A 28 29.41 3.48 -6.62
N GLU A 29 30.44 2.68 -6.37
CA GLU A 29 31.56 2.52 -7.33
C GLU A 29 31.09 1.98 -8.70
N VAL A 30 29.94 1.32 -8.77
CA VAL A 30 29.44 0.64 -9.98
C VAL A 30 28.26 1.35 -10.61
N LEU A 31 27.45 2.05 -9.81
CA LEU A 31 26.24 2.73 -10.22
C LEU A 31 26.19 4.10 -9.54
N ASP A 32 26.83 5.06 -10.14
CA ASP A 32 26.68 6.46 -9.74
C ASP A 32 25.55 7.08 -10.55
N TYR A 33 24.50 7.47 -9.86
CA TYR A 33 23.32 8.07 -10.50
C TYR A 33 22.75 9.20 -9.64
N THR A 34 22.52 10.32 -10.26
CA THR A 34 21.79 11.43 -9.66
C THR A 34 20.63 11.81 -10.60
N SER A 35 19.42 11.81 -10.06
CA SER A 35 18.24 12.28 -10.79
C SER A 35 18.40 13.74 -11.20
N GLY A 36 18.09 14.05 -12.45
CA GLY A 36 17.99 15.45 -12.92
C GLY A 36 16.68 16.13 -12.53
N TYR A 37 15.85 15.48 -11.73
CA TYR A 37 14.54 15.97 -11.31
C TYR A 37 14.47 16.06 -9.79
N GLU A 38 13.72 17.04 -9.29
CA GLU A 38 13.41 17.13 -7.87
C GLU A 38 12.52 15.96 -7.42
N PRO A 39 12.62 15.54 -6.15
CA PRO A 39 11.72 14.55 -5.59
C PRO A 39 10.29 15.10 -5.59
N VAL A 40 9.36 14.26 -5.98
CA VAL A 40 7.93 14.57 -5.92
C VAL A 40 7.31 13.66 -4.87
N PRO A 41 6.86 14.20 -3.72
CA PRO A 41 6.21 13.39 -2.69
C PRO A 41 4.90 12.83 -3.21
N LEU A 42 4.51 11.67 -2.67
CA LEU A 42 3.19 11.10 -2.92
C LEU A 42 2.11 12.02 -2.37
N THR A 43 1.03 12.12 -3.10
CA THR A 43 -0.21 12.71 -2.57
C THR A 43 -0.87 11.74 -1.58
N GLU A 44 -1.72 12.25 -0.70
CA GLU A 44 -2.41 11.42 0.30
C GLU A 44 -3.20 10.27 -0.34
N ILE A 45 -3.83 10.51 -1.49
CA ILE A 45 -4.56 9.44 -2.20
C ILE A 45 -3.63 8.39 -2.80
N GLU A 46 -2.47 8.77 -3.30
CA GLU A 46 -1.48 7.81 -3.81
C GLU A 46 -0.90 6.96 -2.66
N GLU A 47 -0.63 7.56 -1.52
CA GLU A 47 -0.20 6.86 -0.31
C GLU A 47 -1.28 5.90 0.18
N ALA A 48 -2.55 6.37 0.26
CA ALA A 48 -3.70 5.54 0.62
C ALA A 48 -3.86 4.34 -0.33
N LEU A 49 -3.74 4.56 -1.65
CA LEU A 49 -3.84 3.50 -2.65
C LEU A 49 -2.72 2.46 -2.50
N LEU A 50 -1.49 2.88 -2.22
CA LEU A 50 -0.38 1.97 -1.96
C LEU A 50 -0.62 1.13 -0.69
N CYS A 51 -1.07 1.75 0.38
CA CYS A 51 -1.40 1.07 1.64
C CYS A 51 -2.52 0.04 1.43
N ILE A 52 -3.61 0.43 0.77
CA ILE A 52 -4.76 -0.44 0.51
C ILE A 52 -4.39 -1.55 -0.48
N ALA A 53 -3.65 -1.24 -1.54
CA ALA A 53 -3.19 -2.25 -2.50
C ALA A 53 -2.21 -3.24 -1.88
N GLY A 54 -1.38 -2.79 -0.94
CA GLY A 54 -0.42 -3.64 -0.23
C GLY A 54 -1.05 -4.50 0.85
N THR A 55 -2.09 -4.02 1.54
CA THR A 55 -2.57 -4.62 2.79
C THR A 55 -4.09 -4.76 2.91
N GLY A 56 -4.84 -4.23 1.93
CA GLY A 56 -6.29 -4.17 1.98
C GLY A 56 -6.99 -5.53 1.89
N LEU A 57 -8.28 -5.51 2.22
CA LEU A 57 -9.16 -6.65 2.05
C LEU A 57 -9.42 -6.89 0.56
N THR A 58 -9.33 -8.15 0.15
CA THR A 58 -9.65 -8.59 -1.21
C THR A 58 -11.02 -9.27 -1.31
N GLY A 59 -11.61 -9.63 -0.18
CA GLY A 59 -12.92 -10.27 -0.11
C GLY A 59 -12.99 -11.44 0.85
N LEU A 60 -14.05 -12.21 0.72
CA LEU A 60 -14.22 -13.48 1.43
C LEU A 60 -13.60 -14.61 0.62
N ASN A 61 -12.79 -15.42 1.27
CA ASN A 61 -12.39 -16.70 0.72
C ASN A 61 -13.56 -17.69 0.87
N LEU A 62 -14.39 -17.74 -0.13
CA LEU A 62 -15.40 -18.77 -0.25
C LEU A 62 -14.68 -19.98 -0.86
N GLY A 63 -14.43 -21.00 -0.07
CA GLY A 63 -13.89 -22.24 -0.60
C GLY A 63 -14.81 -22.82 -1.70
N ASP A 64 -14.30 -23.74 -2.53
CA ASP A 64 -15.02 -24.42 -3.61
C ASP A 64 -16.16 -25.34 -3.10
N LEU A 65 -16.85 -24.90 -2.07
CA LEU A 65 -17.96 -25.63 -1.46
C LEU A 65 -19.25 -25.26 -2.17
N ASP A 66 -19.93 -26.26 -2.70
CA ASP A 66 -21.20 -26.06 -3.38
C ASP A 66 -22.36 -26.00 -2.37
N PRO A 67 -22.94 -24.81 -2.13
CA PRO A 67 -24.04 -24.65 -1.18
C PRO A 67 -25.29 -25.44 -1.60
N ALA A 68 -25.48 -25.71 -2.92
CA ALA A 68 -26.60 -26.48 -3.40
C ALA A 68 -26.54 -27.96 -2.99
N ARG A 69 -25.37 -28.45 -2.63
CA ARG A 69 -25.15 -29.80 -2.13
C ARG A 69 -25.13 -29.88 -0.60
N GLY A 70 -25.54 -28.82 0.08
CA GLY A 70 -25.52 -28.76 1.54
C GLY A 70 -24.11 -28.63 2.12
N MET A 71 -23.12 -28.34 1.27
CA MET A 71 -21.77 -28.10 1.73
C MET A 71 -21.66 -26.63 2.15
N SER A 72 -21.33 -26.38 3.40
CA SER A 72 -21.07 -25.06 3.92
C SER A 72 -19.82 -25.08 4.78
N THR A 73 -19.06 -24.00 4.71
CA THR A 73 -18.00 -23.77 5.68
C THR A 73 -18.57 -23.01 6.88
N LEU A 74 -18.29 -23.49 8.09
CA LEU A 74 -18.61 -22.79 9.32
C LEU A 74 -17.67 -21.59 9.55
N VAL A 75 -16.57 -21.55 8.83
CA VAL A 75 -15.55 -20.52 8.95
C VAL A 75 -15.45 -19.77 7.64
N GLN A 76 -15.85 -18.51 7.66
CA GLN A 76 -15.62 -17.57 6.56
C GLN A 76 -14.31 -16.84 6.83
N TRP A 77 -13.41 -16.93 5.87
CA TRP A 77 -12.11 -16.28 5.93
C TRP A 77 -12.14 -15.02 5.10
N THR A 78 -11.70 -13.92 5.67
CA THR A 78 -11.38 -12.72 4.87
C THR A 78 -9.99 -12.87 4.28
N THR A 79 -9.79 -12.44 3.05
CA THR A 79 -8.50 -12.41 2.39
C THR A 79 -7.97 -11.00 2.27
N ARG A 80 -6.66 -10.89 2.30
CA ARG A 80 -5.93 -9.64 2.06
C ARG A 80 -4.97 -9.82 0.88
N THR A 81 -4.37 -8.74 0.44
CA THR A 81 -3.46 -8.74 -0.71
C THR A 81 -2.19 -9.55 -0.49
N TRP A 82 -1.75 -9.74 0.76
CA TRP A 82 -0.63 -10.64 1.07
C TRP A 82 -1.11 -12.02 1.51
N PRO A 83 -0.35 -13.07 1.18
CA PRO A 83 -0.70 -14.42 1.60
C PRO A 83 -0.52 -14.59 3.10
N SER A 84 -1.42 -15.34 3.72
CA SER A 84 -1.34 -15.72 5.12
C SER A 84 -1.95 -17.10 5.32
N SER A 85 -1.30 -17.96 6.08
CA SER A 85 -1.85 -19.25 6.44
C SER A 85 -3.15 -19.09 7.21
N CYS A 86 -4.21 -19.77 6.75
CA CYS A 86 -5.53 -19.71 7.37
C CYS A 86 -6.08 -18.29 7.55
N SER A 87 -5.69 -17.36 6.68
CA SER A 87 -6.06 -15.93 6.77
C SER A 87 -5.74 -15.29 8.13
N ASN A 88 -4.75 -15.80 8.83
CA ASN A 88 -4.28 -15.24 10.10
C ASN A 88 -3.31 -14.07 9.82
N HIS A 89 -3.85 -12.95 9.48
CA HIS A 89 -3.13 -11.74 9.03
C HIS A 89 -2.38 -11.06 10.19
N GLY A 90 -1.31 -11.66 10.67
CA GLY A 90 -0.46 -11.14 11.75
C GLY A 90 0.61 -10.15 11.30
N THR A 91 0.53 -9.63 10.08
CA THR A 91 1.50 -8.66 9.56
C THR A 91 0.97 -7.24 9.78
N GLU A 92 1.79 -6.38 10.33
CA GLU A 92 1.53 -4.96 10.49
C GLU A 92 2.29 -4.17 9.44
N LEU A 93 1.68 -3.12 8.90
CA LEU A 93 2.33 -2.19 7.98
C LEU A 93 2.77 -0.94 8.73
N PHE A 94 4.06 -0.65 8.67
CA PHE A 94 4.63 0.61 9.10
C PHE A 94 5.16 1.36 7.89
N PHE A 95 4.96 2.65 7.85
CA PHE A 95 5.52 3.51 6.81
C PHE A 95 5.88 4.88 7.37
N THR A 96 6.77 5.57 6.69
CA THR A 96 7.17 6.94 7.02
C THR A 96 7.13 7.81 5.78
N ASN A 97 6.74 9.05 5.99
CA ASN A 97 6.84 10.14 5.03
C ASN A 97 7.47 11.36 5.71
N ASP A 98 7.42 12.54 5.09
CA ASP A 98 8.01 13.76 5.67
C ASP A 98 7.26 14.26 6.91
N ASP A 99 5.98 13.91 7.06
CA ASP A 99 5.13 14.35 8.17
C ASP A 99 5.28 13.46 9.40
N GLY A 100 5.52 12.16 9.24
CA GLY A 100 5.58 11.25 10.37
C GLY A 100 5.98 9.81 10.08
N LEU A 101 6.04 9.05 11.17
CA LEU A 101 6.05 7.59 11.18
C LEU A 101 4.66 7.10 11.55
N TYR A 102 4.13 6.20 10.76
CA TYR A 102 2.77 5.70 10.90
C TYR A 102 2.73 4.17 10.98
N MET A 103 1.73 3.68 11.68
CA MET A 103 1.29 2.29 11.61
C MET A 103 -0.11 2.25 11.02
N LEU A 104 -0.38 1.25 10.20
CA LEU A 104 -1.70 1.01 9.66
C LEU A 104 -2.42 -0.01 10.53
N GLU A 105 -3.47 0.43 11.23
CA GLU A 105 -4.33 -0.44 12.03
C GLU A 105 -5.19 -1.29 11.10
N MET A 106 -4.78 -2.53 10.92
CA MET A 106 -5.34 -3.41 9.88
C MET A 106 -6.84 -3.73 10.08
N PHE A 107 -7.32 -3.71 11.32
CA PHE A 107 -8.73 -3.93 11.62
C PHE A 107 -9.60 -2.74 11.24
N ASP A 108 -9.03 -1.54 11.19
CA ASP A 108 -9.71 -0.31 10.80
C ASP A 108 -9.60 -0.06 9.27
N LEU A 109 -8.71 -0.79 8.59
CA LEU A 109 -8.59 -0.75 7.13
C LEU A 109 -9.62 -1.67 6.48
N VAL A 110 -10.87 -1.46 6.83
CA VAL A 110 -12.03 -2.18 6.31
C VAL A 110 -13.15 -1.18 6.02
N PRO A 111 -13.97 -1.42 4.99
CA PRO A 111 -15.15 -0.59 4.75
C PRO A 111 -16.13 -0.71 5.92
N GLU A 112 -16.68 0.41 6.36
CA GLU A 112 -17.80 0.40 7.29
C GLU A 112 -19.12 0.03 6.60
N PRO A 113 -20.15 -0.40 7.35
CA PRO A 113 -21.47 -0.62 6.81
C PRO A 113 -21.99 0.64 6.12
N GLY A 114 -22.23 0.55 4.81
CA GLY A 114 -22.60 1.68 3.96
C GLY A 114 -21.48 2.22 3.09
N GLU A 115 -20.20 2.05 3.45
CA GLU A 115 -19.06 2.41 2.60
C GLU A 115 -18.85 1.39 1.46
N VAL A 116 -19.31 0.16 1.60
CA VAL A 116 -19.20 -0.90 0.57
C VAL A 116 -19.85 -0.47 -0.76
N THR A 117 -20.96 0.27 -0.68
CA THR A 117 -21.62 0.82 -1.88
C THR A 117 -20.80 1.93 -2.53
N THR A 118 -19.96 2.60 -1.77
CA THR A 118 -19.06 3.66 -2.23
C THR A 118 -17.99 3.09 -3.17
N PHE A 119 -17.40 1.94 -2.80
CA PHE A 119 -16.38 1.28 -3.64
C PHE A 119 -16.95 0.60 -4.89
N SER A 120 -18.20 0.21 -4.87
CA SER A 120 -18.88 -0.41 -6.01
C SER A 120 -19.55 0.62 -6.95
N GLY A 121 -19.55 1.88 -6.57
CA GLY A 121 -20.12 2.99 -7.34
C GLY A 121 -19.32 3.30 -8.60
N LYS A 122 -19.97 3.96 -9.56
CA LYS A 122 -19.31 4.46 -10.78
C LYS A 122 -18.75 5.87 -10.61
N ASP A 123 -19.10 6.56 -9.53
CA ASP A 123 -18.61 7.91 -9.25
C ASP A 123 -17.21 7.84 -8.64
N LEU A 124 -16.24 8.35 -9.37
CA LEU A 124 -14.84 8.32 -8.98
C LEU A 124 -14.57 9.17 -7.73
N ASP A 125 -15.19 10.33 -7.63
CA ASP A 125 -14.95 11.24 -6.50
C ASP A 125 -15.45 10.61 -5.20
N VAL A 126 -16.60 9.95 -5.22
CA VAL A 126 -17.16 9.20 -4.09
C VAL A 126 -16.24 8.03 -3.70
N GLN A 127 -15.65 7.33 -4.69
CA GLN A 127 -14.71 6.26 -4.43
C GLN A 127 -13.42 6.78 -3.78
N VAL A 128 -12.89 7.89 -4.28
CA VAL A 128 -11.68 8.53 -3.72
C VAL A 128 -11.92 8.98 -2.27
N GLU A 129 -13.05 9.61 -2.00
CA GLU A 129 -13.42 10.01 -0.63
C GLU A 129 -13.54 8.81 0.31
N GLY A 130 -14.15 7.72 -0.14
CA GLY A 130 -14.28 6.49 0.64
C GLY A 130 -12.91 5.85 0.94
N ILE A 131 -12.01 5.81 -0.04
CA ILE A 131 -10.63 5.33 0.13
C ILE A 131 -9.89 6.20 1.16
N LEU A 132 -9.97 7.51 1.04
CA LEU A 132 -9.32 8.42 1.97
C LEU A 132 -9.89 8.32 3.39
N ALA A 133 -11.21 8.19 3.53
CA ALA A 133 -11.85 8.03 4.83
C ALA A 133 -11.37 6.76 5.55
N MET A 134 -11.36 5.63 4.83
CA MET A 134 -10.86 4.36 5.35
C MET A 134 -9.37 4.44 5.72
N TYR A 135 -8.55 5.01 4.85
CA TYR A 135 -7.13 5.19 5.09
C TYR A 135 -6.86 6.06 6.32
N ARG A 136 -7.50 7.22 6.44
CA ARG A 136 -7.34 8.14 7.57
C ARG A 136 -7.79 7.52 8.89
N ARG A 137 -8.82 6.69 8.88
CA ARG A 137 -9.27 5.94 10.05
C ARG A 137 -8.25 4.91 10.50
N ALA A 138 -7.64 4.19 9.55
CA ALA A 138 -6.68 3.14 9.82
C ALA A 138 -5.27 3.67 10.14
N ARG A 139 -4.92 4.86 9.68
CA ARG A 139 -3.59 5.46 9.86
C ARG A 139 -3.41 6.01 11.28
N ARG A 140 -2.51 5.40 12.03
CA ARG A 140 -2.11 5.85 13.36
C ARG A 140 -0.72 6.45 13.33
N GLU A 141 -0.58 7.70 13.71
CA GLU A 141 0.72 8.35 13.90
C GLU A 141 1.41 7.81 15.16
N LEU A 142 2.65 7.37 14.99
CA LEU A 142 3.51 6.90 16.08
C LEU A 142 4.50 7.97 16.52
N SER A 143 4.98 8.78 15.58
CA SER A 143 5.93 9.84 15.83
C SER A 143 5.80 10.91 14.75
N PRO A 144 5.87 12.20 15.11
CA PRO A 144 5.92 13.28 14.14
C PRO A 144 7.29 13.32 13.44
N GLY A 145 7.28 13.76 12.18
CA GLY A 145 8.47 13.91 11.35
C GLY A 145 9.01 12.57 10.85
N ARG A 146 9.87 12.66 9.85
CA ARG A 146 10.47 11.48 9.21
C ARG A 146 11.28 10.66 10.23
N ALA A 147 11.04 9.36 10.28
CA ALA A 147 11.86 8.43 11.04
C ALA A 147 12.98 7.88 10.15
N PRO A 148 14.22 8.36 10.26
CA PRO A 148 15.32 7.90 9.43
C PRO A 148 15.67 6.44 9.77
N LEU A 149 15.88 5.62 8.76
CA LEU A 149 16.43 4.28 8.94
C LEU A 149 17.90 4.38 9.32
N PRO A 150 18.36 3.63 10.34
CA PRO A 150 19.78 3.61 10.71
C PRO A 150 20.64 3.07 9.56
N THR A 151 21.67 3.79 9.17
CA THR A 151 22.62 3.38 8.14
C THR A 151 23.55 2.24 8.57
N THR A 152 23.48 1.86 9.83
CA THR A 152 24.31 0.81 10.43
C THR A 152 23.62 -0.56 10.52
N LEU A 153 22.38 -0.69 10.07
CA LEU A 153 21.70 -1.97 10.03
C LEU A 153 22.33 -2.86 8.95
N PRO A 154 22.69 -4.12 9.27
CA PRO A 154 23.36 -4.97 8.33
C PRO A 154 22.48 -5.35 7.15
N GLY A 155 23.05 -5.26 5.97
CA GLY A 155 22.80 -5.96 4.71
C GLY A 155 21.42 -6.02 4.09
N LEU A 156 20.35 -6.15 4.85
CA LEU A 156 19.00 -6.32 4.32
C LEU A 156 18.37 -5.00 3.82
N PHE A 157 18.94 -3.87 4.20
CA PHE A 157 18.38 -2.55 3.95
C PHE A 157 19.30 -1.59 3.20
N ASP A 158 20.48 -2.02 2.80
CA ASP A 158 21.51 -1.14 2.21
C ASP A 158 20.99 -0.37 0.99
N PHE A 159 20.19 -0.99 0.13
CA PHE A 159 19.64 -0.33 -1.04
C PHE A 159 18.54 0.69 -0.73
N ASN A 160 17.83 0.50 0.36
CA ASN A 160 16.66 1.33 0.69
C ASN A 160 16.99 2.47 1.65
N GLN A 161 18.07 2.35 2.42
CA GLN A 161 18.43 3.33 3.43
C GLN A 161 18.62 4.73 2.86
N TRP A 162 19.21 4.85 1.71
CA TRP A 162 19.47 6.15 1.08
C TRP A 162 18.20 6.82 0.58
N ASN A 163 17.33 6.04 -0.04
CA ASN A 163 16.05 6.55 -0.54
C ASN A 163 15.05 6.78 0.58
N ALA A 164 15.05 5.88 1.57
CA ALA A 164 14.20 5.95 2.74
C ALA A 164 14.38 7.23 3.55
N ASN A 165 15.63 7.70 3.64
CA ASN A 165 15.98 8.88 4.42
C ASN A 165 15.86 10.19 3.63
N LYS A 166 15.52 10.15 2.34
CA LYS A 166 15.37 11.34 1.50
C LYS A 166 13.99 11.99 1.71
N PRO A 167 13.90 13.31 1.73
CA PRO A 167 12.63 14.03 1.72
C PRO A 167 11.75 13.63 0.53
N GLY A 168 10.44 13.63 0.74
CA GLY A 168 9.46 13.29 -0.29
C GLY A 168 9.30 11.80 -0.57
N THR A 169 9.97 10.91 0.15
CA THR A 169 9.83 9.46 0.02
C THR A 169 8.80 8.93 1.01
N THR A 170 7.91 8.04 0.55
CA THR A 170 7.07 7.20 1.41
C THR A 170 7.51 5.75 1.26
N LEU A 171 7.60 5.05 2.37
CA LEU A 171 8.07 3.66 2.47
C LEU A 171 7.06 2.82 3.17
#